data_bf711794713e9e6680a2491979ca2a8b
#
_entry.id   bf711794713e9e6680a2491979ca2a8b
#
_cell.length_a   1.000
_cell.length_b   1.000
_cell.length_c   1.000
_cell.angle_alpha   90.00
_cell.angle_beta   90.00
_cell.angle_gamma   90.00
#
_symmetry.space_group_name_H-M   'P 1'
#
loop_
_entity.id
_entity.type
_entity.pdbx_description
1 polymer ?
#
loop_
_entity_poly.entity_id
_entity_poly.type
_entity_poly.pdbx_seq_one_letter_code
_entity_poly.pdbx_strand_id
1 'polypeptide(L)'
;MYEQAIANSSSRLGIEQQASATVNWMTALGPKTVLCVDDEKIGLRVRKIMLESHGFKVLTADSGMQGLAVFDDNQVDLVVLDYYMPGLNGGQVAAEMRRRRPQVPIIFLSAYFSLPPADLELANAFITKGDPPDVLIEKIEQLV
;
A
#
# COMPACT_ATOMS: atom_id res chain seq x y z
N MET A 1 -6.87 -26.93 -27.95
CA MET A 1 -6.54 -26.22 -27.74
C MET A 1 -6.43 -25.60 -27.15
N TYR A 2 -6.14 -25.80 -26.78
CA TYR A 2 -5.71 -24.96 -26.40
C TYR A 2 -5.29 -25.09 -25.92
N GLU A 3 -5.03 -25.63 -25.81
CA GLU A 3 -4.46 -25.53 -25.68
C GLU A 3 -3.93 -25.44 -25.95
N GLN A 4 -3.85 -25.96 -26.48
CA GLN A 4 -3.36 -25.61 -27.08
C GLN A 4 -3.50 -24.79 -27.28
N ALA A 5 -3.69 -24.58 -27.32
CA ALA A 5 -3.61 -23.63 -27.44
C ALA A 5 -3.64 -23.10 -26.66
N ILE A 6 -3.54 -23.45 -26.10
CA ILE A 6 -3.05 -22.66 -25.51
C ILE A 6 -2.15 -22.95 -25.48
N ALA A 7 -1.86 -23.68 -26.06
CA ALA A 7 -1.02 -23.68 -26.24
C ALA A 7 -0.77 -23.53 -27.28
N ASN A 8 -0.95 -23.74 -27.98
CA ASN A 8 -0.86 -23.38 -28.68
C ASN A 8 -1.12 -22.70 -29.18
N SER A 9 -1.38 -22.58 -29.48
CA SER A 9 -1.60 -21.79 -29.83
C SER A 9 -1.52 -21.28 -29.61
N SER A 10 -1.33 -21.82 -29.42
CA SER A 10 -1.24 -21.48 -28.98
C SER A 10 -0.31 -21.49 -28.70
N SER A 11 0.38 -22.17 -29.38
CA SER A 11 1.26 -22.06 -28.54
C SER A 11 2.34 -21.06 -28.81
N ARG A 12 2.87 -20.62 -29.81
CA ARG A 12 3.41 -19.56 -29.92
C ARG A 12 2.87 -18.31 -29.79
N LEU A 13 2.38 -18.13 -30.33
CA LEU A 13 1.25 -17.33 -30.03
C LEU A 13 0.77 -17.58 -28.65
N GLY A 14 0.99 -18.77 -28.10
CA GLY A 14 0.57 -19.11 -26.78
C GLY A 14 1.24 -18.31 -25.69
N ILE A 15 2.53 -18.01 -25.84
CA ILE A 15 3.25 -17.23 -24.83
C ILE A 15 2.72 -15.81 -24.78
N GLU A 16 2.51 -15.19 -25.93
CA GLU A 16 1.98 -13.83 -25.96
C GLU A 16 0.56 -13.76 -25.40
N GLN A 17 -0.25 -14.75 -25.73
CA GLN A 17 -1.60 -14.79 -25.20
C GLN A 17 -1.62 -15.01 -23.69
N GLN A 18 -0.69 -15.83 -23.18
CA GLN A 18 -0.60 -16.04 -21.75
C GLN A 18 -0.16 -14.79 -21.02
N ALA A 19 0.81 -14.06 -21.55
CA ALA A 19 1.23 -12.79 -20.95
C ALA A 19 0.11 -11.77 -20.99
N SER A 20 -0.61 -11.68 -22.09
CA SER A 20 -1.75 -10.78 -22.22
C SER A 20 -2.88 -11.16 -21.28
N ALA A 21 -3.16 -12.45 -21.15
CA ALA A 21 -4.19 -12.93 -20.23
C ALA A 21 -3.81 -12.65 -18.77
N THR A 22 -2.53 -12.78 -18.42
CA THR A 22 -2.06 -12.46 -17.08
C THR A 22 -2.26 -10.98 -16.76
N VAL A 23 -1.91 -10.10 -17.70
CA VAL A 23 -2.11 -8.66 -17.54
C VAL A 23 -3.60 -8.34 -17.40
N ASN A 24 -4.43 -8.95 -18.24
CA ASN A 24 -5.88 -8.73 -18.19
C ASN A 24 -6.47 -9.21 -16.85
N TRP A 25 -5.99 -10.33 -16.35
CA TRP A 25 -6.44 -10.86 -15.08
C TRP A 25 -6.08 -9.92 -13.93
N MET A 26 -4.87 -9.38 -13.92
CA MET A 26 -4.46 -8.40 -12.91
C MET A 26 -5.28 -7.12 -13.01
N THR A 27 -5.58 -6.67 -14.24
CA THR A 27 -6.42 -5.50 -14.45
C THR A 27 -7.85 -5.76 -13.96
N ALA A 28 -8.35 -6.98 -14.17
CA ALA A 28 -9.70 -7.34 -13.74
C ALA A 28 -9.86 -7.32 -12.22
N LEU A 29 -8.78 -7.51 -11.46
CA LEU A 29 -8.80 -7.40 -10.01
C LEU A 29 -8.80 -5.94 -9.55
N GLY A 30 -8.56 -5.03 -10.48
CA GLY A 30 -8.51 -3.60 -10.20
C GLY A 30 -7.20 -3.18 -9.56
N PRO A 31 -7.02 -1.87 -9.34
CA PRO A 31 -5.82 -1.33 -8.71
C PRO A 31 -5.77 -1.70 -7.23
N LYS A 32 -4.56 -1.81 -6.71
CA LYS A 32 -4.36 -1.99 -5.27
C LYS A 32 -4.74 -0.72 -4.53
N THR A 33 -5.34 -0.88 -3.37
CA THR A 33 -5.79 0.22 -2.52
C THR A 33 -4.80 0.48 -1.41
N VAL A 34 -4.30 1.70 -1.35
CA VAL A 34 -3.37 2.16 -0.32
C VAL A 34 -4.10 3.16 0.58
N LEU A 35 -4.07 2.92 1.88
CA LEU A 35 -4.58 3.87 2.86
C LEU A 35 -3.40 4.69 3.38
N CYS A 36 -3.47 6.00 3.23
CA CYS A 36 -2.47 6.93 3.76
C CYS A 36 -3.04 7.66 4.95
N VAL A 37 -2.36 7.58 6.08
CA VAL A 37 -2.78 8.22 7.34
C VAL A 37 -1.70 9.21 7.75
N ASP A 38 -2.04 10.50 7.85
CA ASP A 38 -1.11 11.55 8.18
C ASP A 38 -1.91 12.79 8.59
N ASP A 39 -1.54 13.42 9.71
CA ASP A 39 -2.23 14.63 10.15
C ASP A 39 -1.82 15.88 9.37
N GLU A 40 -0.79 15.79 8.57
CA GLU A 40 -0.28 16.87 7.73
C GLU A 40 -1.00 16.85 6.38
N LYS A 41 -2.05 17.67 6.26
CA LYS A 41 -2.98 17.55 5.14
C LYS A 41 -2.35 17.82 3.78
N ILE A 42 -1.39 18.74 3.71
CA ILE A 42 -0.73 19.07 2.45
C ILE A 42 0.11 17.89 1.98
N GLY A 43 0.93 17.34 2.87
CA GLY A 43 1.74 16.17 2.54
C GLY A 43 0.88 14.97 2.15
N LEU A 44 -0.24 14.80 2.84
CA LEU A 44 -1.19 13.72 2.56
C LEU A 44 -1.76 13.86 1.15
N ARG A 45 -2.14 15.07 0.76
CA ARG A 45 -2.69 15.33 -0.57
C ARG A 45 -1.64 15.08 -1.67
N VAL A 46 -0.42 15.55 -1.45
CA VAL A 46 0.66 15.36 -2.42
C VAL A 46 0.94 13.86 -2.61
N ARG A 47 0.97 13.13 -1.52
CA ARG A 47 1.21 11.69 -1.56
C ARG A 47 0.08 10.97 -2.29
N LYS A 48 -1.16 11.38 -2.06
CA LYS A 48 -2.31 10.82 -2.76
C LYS A 48 -2.17 10.99 -4.26
N ILE A 49 -1.88 12.21 -4.71
CA ILE A 49 -1.73 12.50 -6.14
C ILE A 49 -0.60 11.66 -6.75
N MET A 50 0.53 11.58 -6.05
CA MET A 50 1.68 10.83 -6.51
C MET A 50 1.35 9.34 -6.66
N LEU A 51 0.74 8.74 -5.66
CA LEU A 51 0.42 7.32 -5.70
C LEU A 51 -0.66 7.02 -6.73
N GLU A 52 -1.65 7.89 -6.88
CA GLU A 52 -2.67 7.71 -7.91
C GLU A 52 -2.06 7.77 -9.31
N SER A 53 -1.04 8.60 -9.51
CA SER A 53 -0.36 8.68 -10.80
C SER A 53 0.41 7.39 -11.13
N HIS A 54 0.66 6.56 -10.13
CA HIS A 54 1.31 5.25 -10.31
C HIS A 54 0.30 4.10 -10.34
N GLY A 55 -0.98 4.41 -10.47
CA GLY A 55 -2.02 3.39 -10.67
C GLY A 55 -2.64 2.84 -9.40
N PHE A 56 -2.33 3.40 -8.23
CA PHE A 56 -2.97 2.96 -6.98
C PHE A 56 -4.28 3.69 -6.75
N LYS A 57 -5.22 3.01 -6.10
CA LYS A 57 -6.37 3.67 -5.50
C LYS A 57 -5.95 4.12 -4.11
N VAL A 58 -6.20 5.37 -3.75
CA VAL A 58 -5.72 5.93 -2.48
C VAL A 58 -6.88 6.40 -1.64
N LEU A 59 -6.92 5.91 -0.41
CA LEU A 59 -7.80 6.40 0.64
C LEU A 59 -6.95 7.19 1.61
N THR A 60 -7.50 8.24 2.19
CA THR A 60 -6.75 9.10 3.11
C THR A 60 -7.50 9.25 4.42
N ALA A 61 -6.73 9.45 5.49
CA ALA A 61 -7.25 9.77 6.81
C ALA A 61 -6.29 10.76 7.46
N ASP A 62 -6.81 11.75 8.18
CA ASP A 62 -5.99 12.80 8.78
C ASP A 62 -5.80 12.63 10.30
N SER A 63 -6.15 11.49 10.84
CA SER A 63 -5.91 11.13 12.23
C SER A 63 -5.86 9.62 12.38
N GLY A 64 -5.30 9.16 13.50
CA GLY A 64 -5.27 7.73 13.78
C GLY A 64 -6.67 7.12 13.90
N MET A 65 -7.58 7.81 14.56
CA MET A 65 -8.96 7.34 14.72
C MET A 65 -9.67 7.23 13.37
N GLN A 66 -9.53 8.25 12.54
CA GLN A 66 -10.11 8.20 11.19
C GLN A 66 -9.46 7.09 10.37
N GLY A 67 -8.15 6.91 10.51
CA GLY A 67 -7.43 5.83 9.83
C GLY A 67 -7.99 4.47 10.16
N LEU A 68 -8.27 4.21 11.43
CA LEU A 68 -8.87 2.95 11.84
C LEU A 68 -10.27 2.77 11.28
N ALA A 69 -11.08 3.83 11.25
CA ALA A 69 -12.43 3.76 10.70
C ALA A 69 -12.40 3.46 9.20
N VAL A 70 -11.54 4.13 8.45
CA VAL A 70 -11.39 3.89 7.00
C VAL A 70 -10.88 2.47 6.76
N PHE A 71 -9.93 2.02 7.57
CA PHE A 71 -9.38 0.68 7.48
C PHE A 71 -10.46 -0.39 7.67
N ASP A 72 -11.34 -0.18 8.65
CA ASP A 72 -12.42 -1.14 8.93
C ASP A 72 -13.48 -1.18 7.83
N ASP A 73 -13.78 -0.03 7.24
CA ASP A 73 -14.89 0.12 6.30
C ASP A 73 -14.52 -0.19 4.86
N ASN A 74 -13.23 -0.43 4.58
CA ASN A 74 -12.75 -0.62 3.21
C ASN A 74 -11.80 -1.79 3.13
N GLN A 75 -11.68 -2.35 1.93
CA GLN A 75 -10.63 -3.31 1.65
C GLN A 75 -9.36 -2.54 1.35
N VAL A 76 -8.33 -2.76 2.16
CA VAL A 76 -7.05 -2.04 2.08
C VAL A 76 -5.96 -3.07 1.83
N ASP A 77 -5.13 -2.81 0.82
CA ASP A 77 -4.03 -3.71 0.46
C ASP A 77 -2.73 -3.33 1.16
N LEU A 78 -2.58 -2.07 1.57
CA LEU A 78 -1.38 -1.59 2.25
C LEU A 78 -1.69 -0.27 2.94
N VAL A 79 -1.03 -0.03 4.08
CA VAL A 79 -1.17 1.22 4.83
C VAL A 79 0.17 1.95 4.85
N VAL A 80 0.14 3.25 4.51
CA VAL A 80 1.25 4.17 4.73
C VAL A 80 0.85 5.04 5.91
N LEU A 81 1.58 4.95 7.00
CA LEU A 81 1.15 5.44 8.29
C LEU A 81 2.21 6.37 8.89
N ASP A 82 1.84 7.65 9.09
CA ASP A 82 2.68 8.58 9.81
C ASP A 82 2.74 8.16 11.27
N TYR A 83 3.93 8.26 11.88
CA TYR A 83 4.10 7.82 13.26
C TYR A 83 3.70 8.90 14.26
N TYR A 84 4.19 10.13 14.07
CA TYR A 84 3.97 11.20 15.05
C TYR A 84 2.74 12.02 14.69
N MET A 85 1.63 11.69 15.34
CA MET A 85 0.34 12.36 15.16
C MET A 85 -0.27 12.67 16.51
N PRO A 86 -1.04 13.75 16.63
CA PRO A 86 -1.81 14.01 17.85
C PRO A 86 -2.83 12.89 18.10
N GLY A 87 -3.13 12.64 19.35
CA GLY A 87 -4.04 11.56 19.72
C GLY A 87 -3.35 10.21 19.62
N LEU A 88 -3.86 9.31 18.80
CA LEU A 88 -3.20 8.03 18.58
C LEU A 88 -2.00 8.21 17.67
N ASN A 89 -0.83 7.79 18.14
CA ASN A 89 0.36 7.78 17.27
C ASN A 89 0.35 6.56 16.34
N GLY A 90 1.29 6.53 15.41
CA GLY A 90 1.37 5.45 14.44
C GLY A 90 1.57 4.08 15.06
N GLY A 91 2.31 3.99 16.16
CA GLY A 91 2.50 2.71 16.85
C GLY A 91 1.20 2.15 17.37
N GLN A 92 0.37 3.00 17.99
CA GLN A 92 -0.92 2.58 18.50
C GLN A 92 -1.87 2.17 17.38
N VAL A 93 -1.87 2.91 16.27
CA VAL A 93 -2.70 2.59 15.11
C VAL A 93 -2.25 1.28 14.47
N ALA A 94 -0.93 1.10 14.30
CA ALA A 94 -0.38 -0.12 13.70
C ALA A 94 -0.70 -1.35 14.54
N ALA A 95 -0.60 -1.24 15.87
CA ALA A 95 -0.92 -2.35 16.76
C ALA A 95 -2.39 -2.79 16.58
N GLU A 96 -3.29 -1.82 16.48
CA GLU A 96 -4.71 -2.11 16.29
C GLU A 96 -4.98 -2.71 14.90
N MET A 97 -4.32 -2.21 13.86
CA MET A 97 -4.46 -2.76 12.52
C MET A 97 -3.95 -4.20 12.45
N ARG A 98 -2.81 -4.49 13.08
CA ARG A 98 -2.26 -5.85 13.15
C ARG A 98 -3.22 -6.81 13.85
N ARG A 99 -3.88 -6.34 14.91
CA ARG A 99 -4.85 -7.16 15.63
C ARG A 99 -6.05 -7.48 14.76
N ARG A 100 -6.49 -6.54 13.93
CA ARG A 100 -7.70 -6.69 13.12
C ARG A 100 -7.47 -7.45 11.83
N ARG A 101 -6.39 -7.11 11.11
CA ARG A 101 -6.03 -7.77 9.84
C ARG A 101 -4.51 -7.89 9.77
N PRO A 102 -3.93 -8.93 10.38
CA PRO A 102 -2.48 -9.03 10.54
C PRO A 102 -1.70 -9.18 9.23
N GLN A 103 -2.36 -9.55 8.15
CA GLN A 103 -1.70 -9.76 6.86
C GLN A 103 -1.51 -8.48 6.05
N VAL A 104 -2.20 -7.38 6.40
CA VAL A 104 -2.09 -6.13 5.63
C VAL A 104 -0.74 -5.48 5.91
N PRO A 105 0.09 -5.24 4.88
CA PRO A 105 1.39 -4.61 5.10
C PRO A 105 1.24 -3.16 5.58
N ILE A 106 2.15 -2.75 6.46
CA ILE A 106 2.19 -1.39 7.00
C ILE A 106 3.58 -0.82 6.75
N ILE A 107 3.65 0.39 6.21
CA ILE A 107 4.87 1.17 6.09
C ILE A 107 4.75 2.36 7.02
N PHE A 108 5.67 2.49 7.98
CA PHE A 108 5.78 3.75 8.73
C PHE A 108 6.48 4.80 7.87
N LEU A 109 5.92 5.98 7.84
CA LEU A 109 6.50 7.14 7.17
C LEU A 109 6.64 8.24 8.19
N SER A 110 7.87 8.73 8.43
CA SER A 110 8.12 9.70 9.48
C SER A 110 9.18 10.70 9.06
N ALA A 111 9.08 11.92 9.60
CA ALA A 111 10.12 12.94 9.43
C ALA A 111 11.37 12.63 10.27
N TYR A 112 11.28 11.70 11.21
CA TYR A 112 12.38 11.35 12.11
C TYR A 112 13.07 10.07 11.65
N PHE A 113 14.34 9.93 12.00
CA PHE A 113 15.16 8.80 11.53
C PHE A 113 15.01 7.54 12.37
N SER A 114 14.41 7.63 13.56
CA SER A 114 14.26 6.46 14.40
C SER A 114 12.92 6.49 15.12
N LEU A 115 12.40 5.30 15.40
CA LEU A 115 11.17 5.07 16.12
C LEU A 115 11.47 4.08 17.25
N PRO A 116 10.59 3.99 18.26
CA PRO A 116 10.77 2.98 19.31
C PRO A 116 10.91 1.59 18.69
N PRO A 117 11.92 0.79 19.11
CA PRO A 117 12.16 -0.52 18.49
C PRO A 117 10.95 -1.45 18.53
N ALA A 118 10.17 -1.42 19.61
CA ALA A 118 9.00 -2.28 19.72
C ALA A 118 7.95 -1.93 18.67
N ASP A 119 7.83 -0.65 18.32
CA ASP A 119 6.85 -0.21 17.32
C ASP A 119 7.32 -0.51 15.91
N LEU A 120 8.63 -0.48 15.66
CA LEU A 120 9.18 -0.83 14.35
C LEU A 120 8.80 -2.24 13.94
N GLU A 121 8.67 -3.14 14.88
CA GLU A 121 8.30 -4.54 14.60
C GLU A 121 6.87 -4.67 14.09
N LEU A 122 6.05 -3.64 14.31
CA LEU A 122 4.66 -3.65 13.84
C LEU A 122 4.54 -3.35 12.35
N ALA A 123 5.60 -2.85 11.72
CA ALA A 123 5.57 -2.45 10.32
C ALA A 123 6.46 -3.35 9.46
N ASN A 124 6.14 -3.41 8.19
CA ASN A 124 6.92 -4.15 7.19
C ASN A 124 8.09 -3.32 6.68
N ALA A 125 8.02 -1.99 6.82
CA ALA A 125 9.08 -1.11 6.40
C ALA A 125 8.96 0.24 7.12
N PHE A 126 10.08 0.95 7.18
CA PHE A 126 10.13 2.31 7.70
C PHE A 126 10.85 3.18 6.66
N ILE A 127 10.20 4.28 6.29
CA ILE A 127 10.73 5.22 5.29
C ILE A 127 10.65 6.60 5.89
N THR A 128 11.71 7.41 5.68
CA THR A 128 11.68 8.79 6.16
C THR A 128 11.01 9.68 5.13
N LYS A 129 10.31 10.72 5.59
CA LYS A 129 9.63 11.66 4.71
C LYS A 129 10.58 12.44 3.81
N GLY A 130 11.88 12.47 4.17
CA GLY A 130 12.89 13.12 3.36
C GLY A 130 13.43 12.28 2.22
N ASP A 131 13.09 10.99 2.16
CA ASP A 131 13.54 10.13 1.08
C ASP A 131 12.87 10.52 -0.24
N PRO A 132 13.54 10.25 -1.38
CA PRO A 132 12.90 10.48 -2.68
C PRO A 132 11.60 9.71 -2.81
N PRO A 133 10.61 10.25 -3.55
CA PRO A 133 9.29 9.59 -3.67
C PRO A 133 9.33 8.17 -4.20
N ASP A 134 10.27 7.84 -5.07
CA ASP A 134 10.36 6.49 -5.64
C ASP A 134 10.75 5.44 -4.60
N VAL A 135 11.38 5.83 -3.48
CA VAL A 135 11.65 4.88 -2.40
C VAL A 135 10.35 4.31 -1.84
N LEU A 136 9.35 5.16 -1.60
CA LEU A 136 8.05 4.74 -1.12
C LEU A 136 7.32 3.90 -2.17
N ILE A 137 7.31 4.35 -3.41
CA ILE A 137 6.62 3.65 -4.50
C ILE A 137 7.17 2.24 -4.67
N GLU A 138 8.51 2.11 -4.72
CA GLU A 138 9.15 0.81 -4.88
C GLU A 138 8.81 -0.12 -3.73
N LYS A 139 8.81 0.41 -2.50
CA LYS A 139 8.49 -0.41 -1.34
C LYS A 139 7.04 -0.88 -1.37
N ILE A 140 6.12 -0.02 -1.76
CA ILE A 140 4.72 -0.41 -1.91
C ILE A 140 4.60 -1.53 -2.93
N GLU A 141 5.25 -1.38 -4.09
CA GLU A 141 5.19 -2.39 -5.16
C GLU A 141 5.76 -3.73 -4.72
N GLN A 142 6.76 -3.73 -3.84
CA GLN A 142 7.32 -4.96 -3.31
C GLN A 142 6.36 -5.68 -2.36
N LEU A 143 5.51 -4.94 -1.66
CA LEU A 143 4.68 -5.48 -0.59
C LEU A 143 3.26 -5.85 -1.04
N VAL A 144 2.81 -5.36 -2.17
CA VAL A 144 1.43 -5.65 -2.64
C VAL A 144 1.35 -6.70 -3.76
#